data_6cd2b805d3a5cc7503e3a1669eb5c98e
#
_entry.id   6cd2b805d3a5cc7503e3a1669eb5c98e
#
_cell.length_a   1.000
_cell.length_b   1.000
_cell.length_c   1.000
_cell.angle_alpha   90.00
_cell.angle_beta   90.00
_cell.angle_gamma   90.00
#
_symmetry.space_group_name_H-M   'P 1'
#
loop_
_entity.id
_entity.type
_entity.pdbx_description
1 polymer ?
#
loop_
_entity_poly.entity_id
_entity_poly.type
_entity_poly.pdbx_seq_one_letter_code
_entity_poly.pdbx_strand_id
1 'polypeptide(L)'
;MNHSNMYIVGLALCTFANIASEEMSRDLCNEIEKLMGSSNSYIRKKAVLCAMRIIRKVPDLIDHFLEPTLQLLGDKSHGVLLCTLSLAIQICEIDPSSISLFGRSTSSLVAVLRNLLSTSFSPEHDVAGITDPFLQAKILRFLRILGRESTEVSDLINDILAQVATNTDGSKIVGNSILYECVLTILETKADTGLRVMAINILGKFLGNSDNNIRYVALNTCLLYTSDAAD
;
A
#
# COMPACT_ATOMS: atom_id res chain seq x y z
N MET A 1 -8.18 24.29 12.93
CA MET A 1 -6.97 23.57 12.48
C MET A 1 -5.74 24.49 12.37
N ASN A 2 -5.90 25.79 12.49
CA ASN A 2 -4.81 26.78 12.43
C ASN A 2 -4.17 27.03 13.81
N HIS A 3 -3.34 26.11 14.28
CA HIS A 3 -2.60 26.26 15.53
C HIS A 3 -1.09 26.08 15.26
N SER A 4 -0.24 26.84 15.97
CA SER A 4 1.23 26.78 15.81
C SER A 4 1.83 25.45 16.27
N ASN A 5 1.22 24.76 17.21
CA ASN A 5 1.67 23.45 17.70
C ASN A 5 1.12 22.33 16.82
N MET A 6 2.02 21.60 16.15
CA MET A 6 1.67 20.51 15.25
C MET A 6 0.93 19.36 15.93
N TYR A 7 1.18 19.08 17.20
CA TYR A 7 0.50 18.01 17.94
C TYR A 7 -0.97 18.33 18.19
N ILE A 8 -1.29 19.61 18.45
CA ILE A 8 -2.68 20.06 18.59
C ILE A 8 -3.42 19.94 17.26
N VAL A 9 -2.78 20.34 16.16
CA VAL A 9 -3.34 20.17 14.82
C VAL A 9 -3.55 18.68 14.50
N GLY A 10 -2.58 17.84 14.81
CA GLY A 10 -2.68 16.39 14.60
C GLY A 10 -3.78 15.75 15.45
N LEU A 11 -3.96 16.17 16.69
CA LEU A 11 -5.06 15.71 17.54
C LEU A 11 -6.41 16.15 16.99
N ALA A 12 -6.54 17.40 16.57
CA ALA A 12 -7.75 17.92 15.96
C ALA A 12 -8.13 17.14 14.69
N LEU A 13 -7.17 16.82 13.82
CA LEU A 13 -7.39 15.97 12.63
C LEU A 13 -7.85 14.56 13.00
N CYS A 14 -7.23 13.92 14.00
CA CYS A 14 -7.63 12.60 14.47
C CYS A 14 -9.04 12.59 15.04
N THR A 15 -9.37 13.59 15.88
CA THR A 15 -10.70 13.73 16.48
C THR A 15 -11.73 13.97 15.40
N PHE A 16 -11.48 14.90 14.49
CA PHE A 16 -12.35 15.19 13.37
C PHE A 16 -12.63 13.96 12.53
N ALA A 17 -11.60 13.22 12.12
CA ALA A 17 -11.73 12.00 11.34
C ALA A 17 -12.67 10.95 11.96
N ASN A 18 -12.76 10.92 13.30
CA ASN A 18 -13.61 9.97 14.02
C ASN A 18 -15.05 10.45 14.21
N ILE A 19 -15.24 11.73 14.50
CA ILE A 19 -16.57 12.27 14.90
C ILE A 19 -17.30 13.06 13.81
N ALA A 20 -16.59 13.47 12.72
CA ALA A 20 -17.19 14.31 11.69
C ALA A 20 -18.47 13.69 11.09
N SER A 21 -19.53 14.49 10.98
CA SER A 21 -20.70 14.19 10.16
C SER A 21 -20.37 14.37 8.68
N GLU A 22 -21.31 13.98 7.78
CA GLU A 22 -21.16 14.23 6.36
C GLU A 22 -21.06 15.73 6.05
N GLU A 23 -21.93 16.54 6.66
CA GLU A 23 -21.93 18.00 6.53
C GLU A 23 -20.57 18.60 6.96
N MET A 24 -20.09 18.26 8.17
CA MET A 24 -18.78 18.70 8.63
C MET A 24 -17.65 18.26 7.70
N SER A 25 -17.75 17.09 7.10
CA SER A 25 -16.77 16.57 6.15
C SER A 25 -16.73 17.40 4.87
N ARG A 26 -17.89 17.83 4.36
CA ARG A 26 -18.01 18.73 3.19
C ARG A 26 -17.45 20.13 3.52
N ASP A 27 -17.75 20.66 4.68
CA ASP A 27 -17.33 22.01 5.09
C ASP A 27 -15.81 22.11 5.26
N LEU A 28 -15.16 21.06 5.73
CA LEU A 28 -13.73 21.09 6.09
C LEU A 28 -12.81 20.35 5.11
N CYS A 29 -13.33 19.78 4.02
CA CYS A 29 -12.52 19.04 3.04
C CYS A 29 -11.36 19.89 2.49
N ASN A 30 -11.59 21.14 2.14
CA ASN A 30 -10.58 22.07 1.62
C ASN A 30 -9.45 22.35 2.63
N GLU A 31 -9.78 22.46 3.91
CA GLU A 31 -8.76 22.66 4.96
C GLU A 31 -7.90 21.40 5.13
N ILE A 32 -8.47 20.21 4.98
CA ILE A 32 -7.74 18.96 5.08
C ILE A 32 -6.84 18.78 3.86
N GLU A 33 -7.35 19.06 2.65
CA GLU A 33 -6.58 19.08 1.42
C GLU A 33 -5.35 19.99 1.55
N LYS A 34 -5.53 21.23 2.04
CA LYS A 34 -4.44 22.15 2.30
C LYS A 34 -3.41 21.60 3.30
N LEU A 35 -3.86 20.90 4.35
CA LEU A 35 -2.96 20.28 5.33
C LEU A 35 -2.19 19.07 4.78
N MET A 36 -2.69 18.40 3.74
CA MET A 36 -1.93 17.39 3.00
C MET A 36 -0.70 18.00 2.31
N GLY A 37 -0.75 19.28 1.91
CA GLY A 37 0.39 20.03 1.37
C GLY A 37 1.31 20.66 2.43
N SER A 38 1.12 20.41 3.72
CA SER A 38 1.94 20.99 4.80
C SER A 38 3.42 20.63 4.68
N SER A 39 4.32 21.56 5.02
CA SER A 39 5.76 21.29 5.10
C SER A 39 6.11 20.26 6.19
N ASN A 40 5.28 20.11 7.22
CA ASN A 40 5.49 19.20 8.33
C ASN A 40 4.95 17.79 8.00
N SER A 41 5.84 16.78 7.96
CA SER A 41 5.48 15.39 7.64
C SER A 41 4.48 14.77 8.63
N TYR A 42 4.51 15.17 9.91
CA TYR A 42 3.56 14.69 10.89
C TYR A 42 2.14 15.18 10.57
N ILE A 43 1.99 16.45 10.18
CA ILE A 43 0.69 17.02 9.78
C ILE A 43 0.21 16.34 8.49
N ARG A 44 1.08 16.19 7.48
CA ARG A 44 0.72 15.47 6.23
C ARG A 44 0.18 14.08 6.53
N LYS A 45 0.87 13.28 7.36
CA LYS A 45 0.39 11.94 7.76
C LYS A 45 -1.01 11.98 8.35
N LYS A 46 -1.26 12.90 9.27
CA LYS A 46 -2.56 13.03 9.95
C LYS A 46 -3.66 13.49 9.00
N ALA A 47 -3.35 14.42 8.09
CA ALA A 47 -4.28 14.90 7.08
C ALA A 47 -4.67 13.79 6.09
N VAL A 48 -3.71 13.00 5.60
CA VAL A 48 -3.96 11.85 4.72
C VAL A 48 -4.86 10.80 5.39
N LEU A 49 -4.60 10.46 6.66
CA LEU A 49 -5.44 9.52 7.41
C LEU A 49 -6.84 10.08 7.68
N CYS A 50 -6.95 11.40 7.86
CA CYS A 50 -8.23 12.09 7.99
C CYS A 50 -9.02 12.02 6.66
N ALA A 51 -8.38 12.34 5.53
CA ALA A 51 -8.97 12.24 4.20
C ALA A 51 -9.48 10.82 3.92
N MET A 52 -8.71 9.78 4.25
CA MET A 52 -9.13 8.39 4.11
C MET A 52 -10.42 8.07 4.89
N ARG A 53 -10.60 8.66 6.07
CA ARG A 53 -11.83 8.48 6.86
C ARG A 53 -13.01 9.24 6.27
N ILE A 54 -12.75 10.41 5.70
CA ILE A 54 -13.78 11.26 5.07
C ILE A 54 -14.33 10.57 3.84
N ILE A 55 -13.49 10.11 2.92
CA ILE A 55 -13.97 9.48 1.67
C ILE A 55 -14.77 8.19 1.91
N ARG A 56 -14.52 7.50 3.03
CA ARG A 56 -15.37 6.36 3.43
C ARG A 56 -16.77 6.76 3.84
N LYS A 57 -16.94 7.97 4.40
CA LYS A 57 -18.24 8.51 4.80
C LYS A 57 -18.94 9.22 3.65
N VAL A 58 -18.17 9.96 2.86
CA VAL A 58 -18.65 10.82 1.77
C VAL A 58 -17.80 10.56 0.52
N PRO A 59 -18.13 9.52 -0.26
CA PRO A 59 -17.37 9.16 -1.47
C PRO A 59 -17.25 10.28 -2.50
N ASP A 60 -18.25 11.15 -2.59
CA ASP A 60 -18.28 12.27 -3.55
C ASP A 60 -17.12 13.27 -3.34
N LEU A 61 -16.42 13.20 -2.21
CA LEU A 61 -15.26 14.06 -1.92
C LEU A 61 -13.92 13.49 -2.41
N ILE A 62 -13.93 12.37 -3.13
CA ILE A 62 -12.70 11.75 -3.66
C ILE A 62 -11.94 12.72 -4.55
N ASP A 63 -12.62 13.46 -5.41
CA ASP A 63 -12.02 14.40 -6.37
C ASP A 63 -11.14 15.46 -5.67
N HIS A 64 -11.51 15.91 -4.47
CA HIS A 64 -10.70 16.85 -3.68
C HIS A 64 -9.36 16.26 -3.24
N PHE A 65 -9.30 14.96 -3.02
CA PHE A 65 -8.12 14.30 -2.46
C PHE A 65 -7.28 13.55 -3.50
N LEU A 66 -7.76 13.43 -4.75
CA LEU A 66 -7.10 12.64 -5.78
C LEU A 66 -5.73 13.23 -6.15
N GLU A 67 -5.70 14.50 -6.56
CA GLU A 67 -4.46 15.17 -6.97
C GLU A 67 -3.44 15.29 -5.82
N PRO A 68 -3.81 15.71 -4.60
CA PRO A 68 -2.89 15.69 -3.46
C PRO A 68 -2.35 14.29 -3.15
N THR A 69 -3.15 13.24 -3.34
CA THR A 69 -2.70 11.85 -3.14
C THR A 69 -1.66 11.46 -4.17
N LEU A 70 -1.86 11.80 -5.45
CA LEU A 70 -0.89 11.56 -6.52
C LEU A 70 0.46 12.24 -6.23
N GLN A 71 0.44 13.49 -5.76
CA GLN A 71 1.66 14.21 -5.39
C GLN A 71 2.38 13.58 -4.20
N LEU A 72 1.64 13.14 -3.18
CA LEU A 72 2.19 12.55 -1.96
C LEU A 72 2.70 11.11 -2.16
N LEU A 73 2.37 10.42 -3.27
CA LEU A 73 3.01 9.16 -3.64
C LEU A 73 4.50 9.31 -3.97
N GLY A 74 4.98 10.54 -4.18
CA GLY A 74 6.40 10.88 -4.32
C GLY A 74 7.06 11.41 -3.04
N ASP A 75 6.39 11.37 -1.88
CA ASP A 75 6.92 11.92 -0.63
C ASP A 75 8.14 11.12 -0.13
N LYS A 76 9.17 11.86 0.32
CA LYS A 76 10.42 11.28 0.83
C LYS A 76 10.25 10.63 2.22
N SER A 77 9.23 11.02 2.97
CA SER A 77 8.94 10.45 4.30
C SER A 77 8.20 9.12 4.15
N HIS A 78 8.83 8.02 4.54
CA HIS A 78 8.22 6.68 4.51
C HIS A 78 6.89 6.60 5.25
N GLY A 79 6.77 7.30 6.39
CA GLY A 79 5.52 7.36 7.14
C GLY A 79 4.39 8.11 6.41
N VAL A 80 4.71 9.15 5.62
CA VAL A 80 3.74 9.85 4.76
C VAL A 80 3.36 8.95 3.60
N LEU A 81 4.33 8.35 2.92
CA LEU A 81 4.11 7.44 1.79
C LEU A 81 3.24 6.24 2.18
N LEU A 82 3.49 5.62 3.34
CA LEU A 82 2.67 4.52 3.86
C LEU A 82 1.19 4.91 4.06
N CYS A 83 0.95 6.09 4.63
CA CYS A 83 -0.40 6.62 4.81
C CYS A 83 -1.05 6.95 3.46
N THR A 84 -0.29 7.56 2.55
CA THR A 84 -0.76 7.92 1.20
C THR A 84 -1.13 6.68 0.38
N LEU A 85 -0.32 5.62 0.42
CA LEU A 85 -0.67 4.35 -0.20
C LEU A 85 -1.97 3.76 0.36
N SER A 86 -2.21 3.93 1.67
CA SER A 86 -3.46 3.46 2.27
C SER A 86 -4.67 4.27 1.79
N LEU A 87 -4.51 5.58 1.59
CA LEU A 87 -5.54 6.44 0.98
C LEU A 87 -5.75 6.09 -0.49
N ALA A 88 -4.68 5.92 -1.27
CA ALA A 88 -4.76 5.56 -2.69
C ALA A 88 -5.46 4.21 -2.91
N ILE A 89 -5.14 3.19 -2.10
CA ILE A 89 -5.86 1.90 -2.11
C ILE A 89 -7.35 2.11 -1.84
N GLN A 90 -7.69 2.92 -0.83
CA GLN A 90 -9.08 3.18 -0.50
C GLN A 90 -9.83 3.94 -1.61
N ILE A 91 -9.16 4.89 -2.29
CA ILE A 91 -9.74 5.57 -3.46
C ILE A 91 -10.02 4.55 -4.56
N CYS A 92 -9.07 3.69 -4.90
CA CYS A 92 -9.25 2.66 -5.93
C CYS A 92 -10.35 1.64 -5.58
N GLU A 93 -10.57 1.34 -4.29
CA GLU A 93 -11.62 0.44 -3.82
C GLU A 93 -13.02 1.09 -3.95
N ILE A 94 -13.14 2.40 -3.76
CA ILE A 94 -14.41 3.13 -3.85
C ILE A 94 -14.70 3.53 -5.30
N ASP A 95 -13.68 4.03 -6.01
CA ASP A 95 -13.77 4.47 -7.41
C ASP A 95 -12.70 3.77 -8.26
N PRO A 96 -13.03 2.63 -8.89
CA PRO A 96 -12.12 1.91 -9.77
C PRO A 96 -11.64 2.71 -10.99
N SER A 97 -12.37 3.75 -11.41
CA SER A 97 -11.96 4.58 -12.56
C SER A 97 -10.66 5.34 -12.29
N SER A 98 -10.38 5.64 -11.02
CA SER A 98 -9.17 6.31 -10.56
C SER A 98 -7.89 5.47 -10.74
N ILE A 99 -7.98 4.14 -10.93
CA ILE A 99 -6.83 3.24 -11.05
C ILE A 99 -5.90 3.66 -12.19
N SER A 100 -6.46 4.05 -13.33
CA SER A 100 -5.70 4.49 -14.50
C SER A 100 -4.83 5.72 -14.23
N LEU A 101 -5.29 6.64 -13.38
CA LEU A 101 -4.55 7.84 -13.00
C LEU A 101 -3.34 7.51 -12.14
N PHE A 102 -3.47 6.54 -11.26
CA PHE A 102 -2.39 6.09 -10.37
C PHE A 102 -1.32 5.27 -11.11
N GLY A 103 -1.60 4.73 -12.28
CA GLY A 103 -0.63 3.98 -13.10
C GLY A 103 0.67 4.75 -13.36
N ARG A 104 0.61 6.08 -13.45
CA ARG A 104 1.79 6.97 -13.61
C ARG A 104 2.80 6.86 -12.46
N SER A 105 2.36 6.50 -11.27
CA SER A 105 3.20 6.37 -10.08
C SER A 105 3.93 5.03 -9.98
N THR A 106 3.63 4.07 -10.86
CA THR A 106 4.20 2.70 -10.81
C THR A 106 5.72 2.72 -10.81
N SER A 107 6.35 3.43 -11.76
CA SER A 107 7.81 3.46 -11.89
C SER A 107 8.50 4.03 -10.64
N SER A 108 7.93 5.08 -10.04
CA SER A 108 8.48 5.67 -8.81
C SER A 108 8.35 4.72 -7.62
N LEU A 109 7.23 4.02 -7.48
CA LEU A 109 7.01 3.04 -6.41
C LEU A 109 7.91 1.80 -6.57
N VAL A 110 8.13 1.34 -7.80
CA VAL A 110 9.10 0.27 -8.10
C VAL A 110 10.52 0.70 -7.70
N ALA A 111 10.90 1.95 -7.99
CA ALA A 111 12.20 2.47 -7.56
C ALA A 111 12.34 2.54 -6.03
N VAL A 112 11.29 2.98 -5.32
CA VAL A 112 11.28 2.97 -3.84
C VAL A 112 11.42 1.54 -3.32
N LEU A 113 10.65 0.59 -3.84
CA LEU A 113 10.71 -0.81 -3.42
C LEU A 113 12.11 -1.41 -3.67
N ARG A 114 12.72 -1.14 -4.83
CA ARG A 114 14.08 -1.56 -5.15
C ARG A 114 15.11 -0.99 -4.17
N ASN A 115 14.97 0.28 -3.80
CA ASN A 115 15.84 0.90 -2.80
C ASN A 115 15.68 0.24 -1.43
N LEU A 116 14.47 -0.08 -1.00
CA LEU A 116 14.21 -0.78 0.27
C LEU A 116 14.84 -2.19 0.33
N LEU A 117 14.93 -2.86 -0.82
CA LEU A 117 15.59 -4.18 -0.91
C LEU A 117 17.12 -4.09 -0.90
N SER A 118 17.69 -2.99 -1.41
CA SER A 118 19.14 -2.82 -1.57
C SER A 118 19.79 -2.08 -0.40
N THR A 119 19.06 -1.17 0.27
CA THR A 119 19.58 -0.36 1.37
C THR A 119 19.41 -1.12 2.69
N SER A 120 20.51 -1.64 3.22
CA SER A 120 20.50 -2.52 4.37
C SER A 120 20.33 -1.85 5.73
N PHE A 121 20.09 -0.53 5.82
CA PHE A 121 20.02 0.11 7.13
C PHE A 121 19.20 1.40 7.17
N SER A 122 17.97 1.31 7.64
CA SER A 122 17.14 2.43 8.10
C SER A 122 16.64 2.12 9.51
N PRO A 123 17.41 2.46 10.58
CA PRO A 123 17.13 2.03 11.95
C PRO A 123 15.72 2.38 12.45
N GLU A 124 15.18 3.50 11.96
CA GLU A 124 13.85 3.98 12.38
C GLU A 124 12.70 3.11 11.87
N HIS A 125 12.94 2.37 10.79
CA HIS A 125 11.91 1.57 10.10
C HIS A 125 12.28 0.09 9.99
N ASP A 126 13.41 -0.32 10.56
CA ASP A 126 13.84 -1.71 10.56
C ASP A 126 13.03 -2.57 11.54
N VAL A 127 12.57 -3.71 11.07
CA VAL A 127 11.91 -4.71 11.91
C VAL A 127 12.57 -6.07 11.69
N ALA A 128 13.23 -6.58 12.70
CA ALA A 128 13.94 -7.86 12.67
C ALA A 128 14.99 -7.95 11.55
N GLY A 129 15.65 -6.84 11.20
CA GLY A 129 16.67 -6.77 10.15
C GLY A 129 16.10 -6.74 8.73
N ILE A 130 14.82 -6.39 8.57
CA ILE A 130 14.18 -6.10 7.28
C ILE A 130 13.76 -4.64 7.26
N THR A 131 14.22 -3.92 6.25
CA THR A 131 13.98 -2.48 6.12
C THR A 131 12.52 -2.20 5.75
N ASP A 132 11.83 -1.45 6.58
CA ASP A 132 10.46 -0.94 6.39
C ASP A 132 9.48 -1.96 5.77
N PRO A 133 9.24 -3.10 6.43
CA PRO A 133 8.42 -4.18 5.86
C PRO A 133 6.97 -3.77 5.65
N PHE A 134 6.45 -2.84 6.45
CA PHE A 134 5.08 -2.34 6.29
C PHE A 134 4.92 -1.54 5.01
N LEU A 135 5.91 -0.73 4.66
CA LEU A 135 5.91 0.02 3.41
C LEU A 135 6.07 -0.92 2.23
N GLN A 136 6.99 -1.90 2.29
CA GLN A 136 7.16 -2.90 1.24
C GLN A 136 5.86 -3.66 0.95
N ALA A 137 5.22 -4.20 1.98
CA ALA A 137 3.95 -4.92 1.83
C ALA A 137 2.84 -4.01 1.26
N LYS A 138 2.79 -2.74 1.68
CA LYS A 138 1.78 -1.79 1.21
C LYS A 138 2.02 -1.40 -0.25
N ILE A 139 3.27 -1.21 -0.67
CA ILE A 139 3.62 -0.97 -2.08
C ILE A 139 3.20 -2.17 -2.94
N LEU A 140 3.54 -3.40 -2.54
CA LEU A 140 3.17 -4.62 -3.25
C LEU A 140 1.66 -4.73 -3.43
N ARG A 141 0.89 -4.49 -2.35
CA ARG A 141 -0.57 -4.48 -2.41
C ARG A 141 -1.12 -3.44 -3.39
N PHE A 142 -0.54 -2.25 -3.41
CA PHE A 142 -0.99 -1.21 -4.35
C PHE A 142 -0.61 -1.55 -5.79
N LEU A 143 0.61 -2.04 -6.03
CA LEU A 143 1.04 -2.51 -7.35
C LEU A 143 0.16 -3.65 -7.87
N ARG A 144 -0.33 -4.52 -7.00
CA ARG A 144 -1.31 -5.56 -7.35
C ARG A 144 -2.60 -4.96 -7.91
N ILE A 145 -3.15 -3.94 -7.27
CA ILE A 145 -4.37 -3.27 -7.74
C ILE A 145 -4.14 -2.65 -9.12
N LEU A 146 -3.01 -1.95 -9.31
CA LEU A 146 -2.67 -1.33 -10.59
C LEU A 146 -2.40 -2.35 -11.70
N GLY A 147 -1.72 -3.46 -11.36
CA GLY A 147 -1.33 -4.50 -12.31
C GLY A 147 -2.48 -5.39 -12.78
N ARG A 148 -3.57 -5.50 -12.01
CA ARG A 148 -4.78 -6.22 -12.44
C ARG A 148 -5.40 -5.60 -13.69
N GLU A 149 -5.46 -4.29 -13.75
CA GLU A 149 -6.15 -3.54 -14.78
C GLU A 149 -5.26 -3.27 -16.01
N SER A 150 -3.93 -3.24 -15.85
CA SER A 150 -2.99 -2.86 -16.89
C SER A 150 -1.91 -3.89 -17.14
N THR A 151 -1.82 -4.37 -18.39
CA THR A 151 -0.73 -5.26 -18.83
C THR A 151 0.63 -4.53 -18.78
N GLU A 152 0.67 -3.24 -19.16
CA GLU A 152 1.89 -2.42 -19.12
C GLU A 152 2.43 -2.30 -17.71
N VAL A 153 1.56 -2.09 -16.72
CA VAL A 153 1.95 -2.07 -15.31
C VAL A 153 2.45 -3.43 -14.87
N SER A 154 1.78 -4.51 -15.27
CA SER A 154 2.19 -5.88 -14.98
C SER A 154 3.60 -6.18 -15.48
N ASP A 155 3.93 -5.78 -16.70
CA ASP A 155 5.27 -5.96 -17.28
C ASP A 155 6.33 -5.15 -16.52
N LEU A 156 6.01 -3.92 -16.11
CA LEU A 156 6.92 -3.06 -15.34
C LEU A 156 7.25 -3.61 -13.94
N ILE A 157 6.35 -4.37 -13.34
CA ILE A 157 6.56 -4.89 -11.97
C ILE A 157 7.17 -6.30 -11.94
N ASN A 158 7.23 -7.03 -13.06
CA ASN A 158 7.75 -8.41 -13.10
C ASN A 158 9.15 -8.54 -12.51
N ASP A 159 10.08 -7.66 -12.92
CA ASP A 159 11.47 -7.70 -12.45
C ASP A 159 11.58 -7.46 -10.92
N ILE A 160 10.82 -6.50 -10.40
CA ILE A 160 10.89 -6.21 -8.97
C ILE A 160 10.23 -7.31 -8.15
N LEU A 161 9.17 -7.95 -8.64
CA LEU A 161 8.55 -9.10 -7.99
C LEU A 161 9.51 -10.28 -7.90
N ALA A 162 10.30 -10.55 -8.95
CA ALA A 162 11.35 -11.56 -8.94
C ALA A 162 12.41 -11.25 -7.88
N GLN A 163 12.85 -9.99 -7.78
CA GLN A 163 13.82 -9.54 -6.78
C GLN A 163 13.28 -9.69 -5.35
N VAL A 164 12.03 -9.29 -5.09
CA VAL A 164 11.39 -9.46 -3.77
C VAL A 164 11.31 -10.94 -3.41
N ALA A 165 10.83 -11.78 -4.32
CA ALA A 165 10.66 -13.21 -4.09
C ALA A 165 12.00 -13.94 -3.81
N THR A 166 13.10 -13.44 -4.38
CA THR A 166 14.43 -14.06 -4.24
C THR A 166 15.20 -13.52 -3.03
N ASN A 167 15.13 -12.22 -2.78
CA ASN A 167 15.98 -11.55 -1.79
C ASN A 167 15.37 -11.45 -0.40
N THR A 168 14.06 -11.71 -0.25
CA THR A 168 13.41 -11.60 1.06
C THR A 168 13.66 -12.84 1.92
N ASP A 169 14.12 -12.64 3.15
CA ASP A 169 14.39 -13.71 4.11
C ASP A 169 13.10 -14.33 4.66
N GLY A 170 12.70 -15.46 4.10
CA GLY A 170 11.52 -16.23 4.51
C GLY A 170 11.69 -17.01 5.83
N SER A 171 12.85 -16.96 6.50
CA SER A 171 13.01 -17.54 7.83
C SER A 171 12.34 -16.70 8.93
N LYS A 172 12.07 -15.43 8.64
CA LYS A 172 11.48 -14.46 9.57
C LYS A 172 9.99 -14.26 9.27
N ILE A 173 9.17 -14.11 10.32
CA ILE A 173 7.73 -13.85 10.20
C ILE A 173 7.45 -12.60 9.36
N VAL A 174 8.26 -11.56 9.56
CA VAL A 174 8.14 -10.29 8.80
C VAL A 174 8.43 -10.51 7.32
N GLY A 175 9.46 -11.30 6.99
CA GLY A 175 9.78 -11.67 5.61
C GLY A 175 8.67 -12.49 4.96
N ASN A 176 8.05 -13.41 5.70
CA ASN A 176 6.91 -14.17 5.22
C ASN A 176 5.71 -13.27 4.86
N SER A 177 5.49 -12.18 5.59
CA SER A 177 4.43 -11.21 5.26
C SER A 177 4.67 -10.50 3.93
N ILE A 178 5.92 -10.11 3.65
CA ILE A 178 6.30 -9.51 2.37
C ILE A 178 6.18 -10.53 1.25
N LEU A 179 6.72 -11.74 1.44
CA LEU A 179 6.61 -12.83 0.47
C LEU A 179 5.17 -13.18 0.15
N TYR A 180 4.29 -13.15 1.15
CA TYR A 180 2.86 -13.39 0.96
C TYR A 180 2.21 -12.33 0.07
N GLU A 181 2.43 -11.04 0.34
CA GLU A 181 1.92 -9.98 -0.53
C GLU A 181 2.53 -10.04 -1.94
N CYS A 182 3.80 -10.44 -2.07
CA CYS A 182 4.44 -10.67 -3.35
C CYS A 182 3.77 -11.82 -4.12
N VAL A 183 3.51 -12.94 -3.47
CA VAL A 183 2.80 -14.09 -4.07
C VAL A 183 1.41 -13.69 -4.56
N LEU A 184 0.63 -12.99 -3.73
CA LEU A 184 -0.69 -12.51 -4.13
C LEU A 184 -0.60 -11.58 -5.35
N THR A 185 0.41 -10.70 -5.38
CA THR A 185 0.62 -9.79 -6.50
C THR A 185 0.93 -10.56 -7.79
N ILE A 186 1.80 -11.57 -7.73
CA ILE A 186 2.14 -12.41 -8.89
C ILE A 186 0.92 -13.18 -9.40
N LEU A 187 0.11 -13.74 -8.51
CA LEU A 187 -1.05 -14.56 -8.90
C LEU A 187 -2.18 -13.73 -9.49
N GLU A 188 -2.37 -12.50 -9.02
CA GLU A 188 -3.48 -11.64 -9.43
C GLU A 188 -3.15 -10.72 -10.63
N THR A 189 -1.87 -10.63 -11.02
CA THR A 189 -1.43 -9.84 -12.17
C THR A 189 -1.08 -10.75 -13.37
N LYS A 190 -0.84 -10.15 -14.53
CA LYS A 190 -0.39 -10.88 -15.73
C LYS A 190 1.11 -11.16 -15.68
N ALA A 191 1.53 -11.87 -14.63
CA ALA A 191 2.93 -12.22 -14.43
C ALA A 191 3.40 -13.34 -15.36
N ASP A 192 4.70 -13.35 -15.63
CA ASP A 192 5.37 -14.39 -16.43
C ASP A 192 5.24 -15.78 -15.80
N THR A 193 5.25 -16.82 -16.63
CA THR A 193 5.16 -18.21 -16.17
C THR A 193 6.21 -18.57 -15.13
N GLY A 194 7.45 -18.08 -15.30
CA GLY A 194 8.54 -18.29 -14.33
C GLY A 194 8.23 -17.71 -12.94
N LEU A 195 7.66 -16.51 -12.90
CA LEU A 195 7.23 -15.88 -11.65
C LEU A 195 6.08 -16.66 -11.00
N ARG A 196 5.11 -17.12 -11.77
CA ARG A 196 4.00 -17.95 -11.24
C ARG A 196 4.50 -19.24 -10.62
N VAL A 197 5.45 -19.93 -11.25
CA VAL A 197 6.10 -21.12 -10.67
C VAL A 197 6.82 -20.78 -9.36
N MET A 198 7.50 -19.64 -9.30
CA MET A 198 8.16 -19.16 -8.07
C MET A 198 7.14 -18.88 -6.96
N ALA A 199 6.03 -18.22 -7.25
CA ALA A 199 4.96 -17.97 -6.30
C ALA A 199 4.35 -19.26 -5.73
N ILE A 200 4.08 -20.25 -6.59
CA ILE A 200 3.57 -21.57 -6.18
C ILE A 200 4.58 -22.28 -5.27
N ASN A 201 5.88 -22.21 -5.57
CA ASN A 201 6.93 -22.79 -4.73
C ASN A 201 6.98 -22.13 -3.34
N ILE A 202 6.78 -20.80 -3.25
CA ILE A 202 6.71 -20.08 -1.97
C ILE A 202 5.46 -20.53 -1.19
N LEU A 203 4.30 -20.64 -1.85
CA LEU A 203 3.08 -21.17 -1.20
C LEU A 203 3.29 -22.59 -0.69
N GLY A 204 3.95 -23.46 -1.45
CA GLY A 204 4.31 -24.82 -1.01
C GLY A 204 5.16 -24.80 0.27
N LYS A 205 6.12 -23.91 0.38
CA LYS A 205 6.90 -23.70 1.62
C LYS A 205 6.03 -23.21 2.78
N PHE A 206 5.07 -22.31 2.52
CA PHE A 206 4.14 -21.83 3.55
C PHE A 206 3.22 -22.93 4.06
N LEU A 207 2.74 -23.83 3.20
CA LEU A 207 1.94 -24.99 3.60
C LEU A 207 2.71 -25.95 4.50
N GLY A 208 4.02 -26.08 4.33
CA GLY A 208 4.92 -26.85 5.19
C GLY A 208 5.43 -26.13 6.44
N ASN A 209 5.01 -24.89 6.70
CA ASN A 209 5.50 -24.10 7.82
C ASN A 209 4.96 -24.62 9.15
N SER A 210 5.74 -24.50 10.23
CA SER A 210 5.31 -24.89 11.59
C SER A 210 4.26 -23.95 12.18
N ASP A 211 4.21 -22.68 11.74
CA ASP A 211 3.23 -21.68 12.18
C ASP A 211 1.87 -21.92 11.51
N ASN A 212 0.84 -22.14 12.34
CA ASN A 212 -0.53 -22.37 11.88
C ASN A 212 -1.11 -21.18 11.11
N ASN A 213 -0.72 -19.95 11.44
CA ASN A 213 -1.23 -18.77 10.77
C ASN A 213 -0.69 -18.70 9.33
N ILE A 214 0.59 -19.02 9.12
CA ILE A 214 1.20 -19.06 7.80
C ILE A 214 0.55 -20.16 6.95
N ARG A 215 0.33 -21.36 7.51
CA ARG A 215 -0.39 -22.45 6.83
C ARG A 215 -1.82 -22.06 6.47
N TYR A 216 -2.54 -21.43 7.41
CA TYR A 216 -3.92 -21.01 7.18
C TYR A 216 -4.04 -20.02 6.01
N VAL A 217 -3.17 -19.02 5.98
CA VAL A 217 -3.14 -18.02 4.91
C VAL A 217 -2.79 -18.67 3.56
N ALA A 218 -1.83 -19.61 3.54
CA ALA A 218 -1.47 -20.32 2.32
C ALA A 218 -2.62 -21.21 1.81
N LEU A 219 -3.31 -21.92 2.69
CA LEU A 219 -4.48 -22.74 2.34
C LEU A 219 -5.61 -21.89 1.73
N ASN A 220 -5.93 -20.76 2.36
CA ASN A 220 -6.94 -19.85 1.80
C ASN A 220 -6.55 -19.34 0.41
N THR A 221 -5.28 -19.01 0.20
CA THR A 221 -4.79 -18.58 -1.11
C THR A 221 -4.93 -19.70 -2.14
N CYS A 222 -4.54 -20.93 -1.79
CA CYS A 222 -4.72 -22.08 -2.70
C CYS A 222 -6.19 -22.29 -3.07
N LEU A 223 -7.11 -22.19 -2.13
CA LEU A 223 -8.55 -22.35 -2.38
C LEU A 223 -9.07 -21.29 -3.35
N LEU A 224 -8.69 -20.02 -3.16
CA LEU A 224 -9.11 -18.93 -4.05
C LEU A 224 -8.67 -19.15 -5.50
N TYR A 225 -7.43 -19.62 -5.72
CA TYR A 225 -6.88 -19.76 -7.07
C TYR A 225 -7.08 -21.15 -7.70
N THR A 226 -7.58 -22.14 -6.96
CA THR A 226 -7.96 -23.44 -7.53
C THR A 226 -9.43 -23.51 -7.94
N SER A 227 -10.31 -22.73 -7.29
CA SER A 227 -11.71 -22.64 -7.71
C SER A 227 -11.87 -21.89 -9.03
N ASP A 228 -11.05 -20.85 -9.28
CA ASP A 228 -11.09 -20.11 -10.55
C ASP A 228 -10.51 -20.90 -11.75
N ALA A 229 -9.85 -22.03 -11.50
CA ALA A 229 -9.32 -22.90 -12.56
C ALA A 229 -10.30 -24.02 -12.94
N ALA A 230 -11.45 -24.13 -12.26
CA ALA A 230 -12.45 -25.19 -12.47
C ALA A 230 -13.69 -24.69 -13.26
N ASP A 231 -13.80 -23.39 -13.52
CA ASP A 231 -14.79 -22.74 -14.39
C ASP A 231 -14.14 -22.35 -15.75
#